data_f29e04f19bff8abf8456e1b47f4437e3
#
_entry.id   f29e04f19bff8abf8456e1b47f4437e3
#
_cell.length_a   1.000
_cell.length_b   1.000
_cell.length_c   1.000
_cell.angle_alpha   90.00
_cell.angle_beta   90.00
_cell.angle_gamma   90.00
#
_symmetry.space_group_name_H-M   'P 1'
#
loop_
_entity.id
_entity.type
_entity.pdbx_description
1 polymer ?
#
loop_
_entity_poly.entity_id
_entity_poly.type
_entity_poly.pdbx_seq_one_letter_code
_entity_poly.pdbx_strand_id
1 'polypeptide(L)'
;ISLAATIGKNGETVIPQRSFSYDSLVIAIGSQTNDFGTKGVADHCLFLDSQKQAQNCQRTFLERWMIACTQEEALREGQLNVAIAGAGATGVELAAELHTAIHEMIAHGFDAGADKPIEFTIIDAADRVLPVLPEEVSASTQKVLEGLGVNVLTSEMICEATPEGFH
;
A
#
# COMPACT_ATOMS: atom_id res chain seq x y z
N ILE A 1 15.60 30.03 2.26
CA ILE A 1 15.01 29.12 3.25
C ILE A 1 15.47 29.50 4.63
N SER A 2 14.54 29.55 5.59
CA SER A 2 14.85 29.76 6.99
C SER A 2 14.45 28.54 7.80
N LEU A 3 15.38 28.03 8.60
CA LEU A 3 15.13 26.96 9.57
C LEU A 3 14.96 27.59 10.95
N ALA A 4 13.87 27.25 11.62
CA ALA A 4 13.63 27.68 12.99
C ALA A 4 14.73 27.17 13.94
N ALA A 5 14.89 27.82 15.07
CA ALA A 5 15.79 27.33 16.12
C ALA A 5 15.31 25.98 16.64
N THR A 6 16.24 25.08 16.91
CA THR A 6 15.96 23.81 17.60
C THR A 6 16.09 24.05 19.10
N ILE A 7 15.04 23.77 19.82
CA ILE A 7 14.99 23.94 21.28
C ILE A 7 15.13 22.56 21.93
N GLY A 8 16.04 22.46 22.87
CA GLY A 8 16.27 21.27 23.68
C GLY A 8 15.17 21.02 24.71
N LYS A 9 15.21 19.86 25.37
CA LYS A 9 14.22 19.45 26.36
C LYS A 9 14.09 20.39 27.56
N ASN A 10 15.15 21.13 27.86
CA ASN A 10 15.21 22.07 28.98
C ASN A 10 14.91 23.52 28.57
N GLY A 11 14.48 23.76 27.31
CA GLY A 11 14.18 25.08 26.77
C GLY A 11 15.39 25.83 26.25
N GLU A 12 16.61 25.27 26.30
CA GLU A 12 17.81 25.87 25.74
C GLU A 12 17.80 25.80 24.20
N THR A 13 18.40 26.82 23.56
CA THR A 13 18.59 26.80 22.10
C THR A 13 19.80 25.93 21.76
N VAL A 14 19.54 24.74 21.24
CA VAL A 14 20.57 23.79 20.78
C VAL A 14 21.15 24.21 19.44
N ILE A 15 20.29 24.63 18.51
CA ILE A 15 20.71 25.15 17.21
C ILE A 15 19.96 26.46 16.98
N PRO A 16 20.66 27.60 16.75
CA PRO A 16 19.99 28.86 16.47
C PRO A 16 19.27 28.82 15.11
N GLN A 17 18.35 29.75 14.91
CA GLN A 17 17.72 29.97 13.60
C GLN A 17 18.82 30.24 12.55
N ARG A 18 18.65 29.61 11.38
CA ARG A 18 19.57 29.73 10.25
C ARG A 18 18.81 30.01 8.97
N SER A 19 19.43 30.77 8.08
CA SER A 19 18.89 31.04 6.75
C SER A 19 19.93 30.67 5.69
N PHE A 20 19.43 30.09 4.60
CA PHE A 20 20.22 29.67 3.45
C PHE A 20 19.68 30.34 2.20
N SER A 21 20.55 30.94 1.40
CA SER A 21 20.24 31.36 0.03
C SER A 21 20.32 30.17 -0.91
N TYR A 22 19.62 30.22 -2.02
CA TYR A 22 19.64 29.18 -3.06
C TYR A 22 19.28 29.79 -4.40
N ASP A 23 19.80 29.23 -5.49
CA ASP A 23 19.44 29.58 -6.85
C ASP A 23 18.27 28.72 -7.37
N SER A 24 18.20 27.46 -6.90
CA SER A 24 17.10 26.53 -7.18
C SER A 24 16.72 25.80 -5.93
N LEU A 25 15.41 25.60 -5.70
CA LEU A 25 14.85 24.89 -4.55
C LEU A 25 14.07 23.67 -5.04
N VAL A 26 14.42 22.50 -4.52
CA VAL A 26 13.63 21.27 -4.68
C VAL A 26 12.90 20.99 -3.36
N ILE A 27 11.58 20.92 -3.41
CA ILE A 27 10.73 20.54 -2.28
C ILE A 27 10.40 19.05 -2.42
N ALA A 28 10.96 18.23 -1.53
CA ALA A 28 10.81 16.77 -1.55
C ALA A 28 10.47 16.25 -0.14
N ILE A 29 9.39 16.78 0.43
CA ILE A 29 8.96 16.51 1.82
C ILE A 29 8.22 15.18 1.97
N GLY A 30 7.95 14.47 0.86
CA GLY A 30 7.15 13.25 0.83
C GLY A 30 5.66 13.51 0.99
N SER A 31 4.92 12.43 1.10
CA SER A 31 3.48 12.41 1.38
C SER A 31 3.19 11.52 2.58
N GLN A 32 2.01 11.61 3.11
CA GLN A 32 1.46 10.68 4.10
C GLN A 32 0.12 10.20 3.61
N THR A 33 -0.17 8.92 3.86
CA THR A 33 -1.48 8.35 3.58
C THR A 33 -2.54 9.04 4.44
N ASN A 34 -3.64 9.41 3.82
CA ASN A 34 -4.79 9.96 4.50
C ASN A 34 -5.87 8.90 4.59
N ASP A 35 -6.31 8.58 5.79
CA ASP A 35 -7.41 7.64 6.04
C ASP A 35 -8.79 8.28 5.89
N PHE A 36 -8.83 9.60 5.66
CA PHE A 36 -10.05 10.42 5.55
C PHE A 36 -11.01 10.25 6.74
N GLY A 37 -10.54 9.76 7.88
CA GLY A 37 -11.36 9.42 9.03
C GLY A 37 -12.25 8.20 8.81
N THR A 38 -11.95 7.36 7.81
CA THR A 38 -12.70 6.14 7.51
C THR A 38 -12.58 5.17 8.69
N LYS A 39 -13.72 4.75 9.20
CA LYS A 39 -13.82 3.90 10.39
C LYS A 39 -13.01 2.61 10.23
N GLY A 40 -12.22 2.28 11.22
CA GLY A 40 -11.43 1.04 11.31
C GLY A 40 -10.16 1.01 10.46
N VAL A 41 -9.91 1.98 9.57
CA VAL A 41 -8.71 1.98 8.72
C VAL A 41 -7.44 2.03 9.55
N ALA A 42 -7.40 2.88 10.59
CA ALA A 42 -6.24 2.96 11.48
C ALA A 42 -5.95 1.66 12.25
N ASP A 43 -6.97 0.85 12.52
CA ASP A 43 -6.88 -0.36 13.34
C ASP A 43 -6.63 -1.63 12.51
N HIS A 44 -7.13 -1.68 11.27
CA HIS A 44 -7.19 -2.90 10.46
C HIS A 44 -6.36 -2.85 9.18
N CYS A 45 -5.87 -1.67 8.76
CA CYS A 45 -5.09 -1.52 7.55
C CYS A 45 -3.58 -1.41 7.81
N LEU A 46 -2.78 -1.81 6.83
CA LEU A 46 -1.35 -1.58 6.78
C LEU A 46 -1.07 -0.35 5.91
N PHE A 47 -0.26 0.56 6.42
CA PHE A 47 0.16 1.76 5.71
C PHE A 47 1.57 1.59 5.13
N LEU A 48 1.90 2.34 4.06
CA LEU A 48 3.16 2.23 3.32
C LEU A 48 3.88 3.58 3.15
N ASP A 49 3.79 4.46 4.15
CA ASP A 49 4.40 5.80 4.09
C ASP A 49 5.88 5.82 4.49
N SER A 50 6.38 4.76 5.08
CA SER A 50 7.74 4.69 5.61
C SER A 50 8.36 3.32 5.41
N GLN A 51 9.71 3.27 5.40
CA GLN A 51 10.45 2.01 5.34
C GLN A 51 10.03 1.03 6.46
N LYS A 52 9.78 1.54 7.67
CA LYS A 52 9.34 0.71 8.80
C LYS A 52 7.97 0.09 8.54
N GLN A 53 7.03 0.84 7.97
CA GLN A 53 5.71 0.34 7.60
C GLN A 53 5.81 -0.67 6.45
N ALA A 54 6.64 -0.43 5.43
CA ALA A 54 6.88 -1.38 4.36
C ALA A 54 7.45 -2.71 4.88
N GLN A 55 8.43 -2.65 5.79
CA GLN A 55 8.98 -3.85 6.45
C GLN A 55 7.92 -4.59 7.28
N ASN A 56 7.05 -3.86 7.96
CA ASN A 56 5.95 -4.46 8.71
C ASN A 56 4.93 -5.13 7.78
N CYS A 57 4.58 -4.49 6.68
CA CYS A 57 3.69 -5.04 5.65
C CYS A 57 4.27 -6.34 5.06
N GLN A 58 5.53 -6.31 4.64
CA GLN A 58 6.23 -7.49 4.13
C GLN A 58 6.25 -8.63 5.16
N ARG A 59 6.61 -8.34 6.41
CA ARG A 59 6.62 -9.35 7.47
C ARG A 59 5.25 -9.94 7.70
N THR A 60 4.20 -9.11 7.83
CA THR A 60 2.83 -9.57 8.06
C THR A 60 2.35 -10.44 6.91
N PHE A 61 2.67 -10.06 5.68
CA PHE A 61 2.33 -10.84 4.49
C PHE A 61 3.02 -12.22 4.52
N LEU A 62 4.32 -12.26 4.75
CA LEU A 62 5.09 -13.50 4.82
C LEU A 62 4.62 -14.42 5.96
N GLU A 63 4.34 -13.87 7.14
CA GLU A 63 3.81 -14.62 8.29
C GLU A 63 2.46 -15.28 7.94
N ARG A 64 1.53 -14.53 7.33
CA ARG A 64 0.23 -15.07 6.91
C ARG A 64 0.37 -16.14 5.83
N TRP A 65 1.27 -15.89 4.88
CA TRP A 65 1.60 -16.87 3.84
C TRP A 65 2.15 -18.17 4.43
N MET A 66 3.13 -18.08 5.31
CA MET A 66 3.73 -19.26 5.96
C MET A 66 2.72 -20.04 6.79
N ILE A 67 1.82 -19.35 7.51
CA ILE A 67 0.71 -19.99 8.22
C ILE A 67 -0.17 -20.76 7.24
N ALA A 68 -0.54 -20.15 6.13
CA ALA A 68 -1.36 -20.80 5.12
C ALA A 68 -0.70 -22.03 4.47
N CYS A 69 0.63 -21.99 4.25
CA CYS A 69 1.40 -23.12 3.72
C CYS A 69 1.56 -24.27 4.71
N THR A 70 1.45 -24.02 6.02
CA THR A 70 1.77 -25.01 7.07
C THR A 70 0.57 -25.47 7.89
N GLN A 71 -0.58 -24.80 7.76
CA GLN A 71 -1.80 -25.21 8.46
C GLN A 71 -2.33 -26.56 7.93
N GLU A 72 -2.87 -27.40 8.82
CA GLU A 72 -3.47 -28.68 8.45
C GLU A 72 -4.89 -28.52 7.89
N GLU A 73 -5.56 -27.43 8.25
CA GLU A 73 -6.92 -27.13 7.82
C GLU A 73 -6.92 -26.49 6.43
N ALA A 74 -7.97 -26.74 5.66
CA ALA A 74 -8.17 -26.10 4.36
C ALA A 74 -8.22 -24.56 4.51
N LEU A 75 -7.65 -23.86 3.54
CA LEU A 75 -7.74 -22.40 3.48
C LEU A 75 -9.20 -21.94 3.52
N ARG A 76 -9.49 -20.98 4.39
CA ARG A 76 -10.79 -20.31 4.39
C ARG A 76 -10.92 -19.46 3.13
N GLU A 77 -12.13 -19.25 2.68
CA GLU A 77 -12.39 -18.32 1.59
C GLU A 77 -11.86 -16.92 1.92
N GLY A 78 -11.13 -16.32 1.00
CA GLY A 78 -10.53 -14.99 1.15
C GLY A 78 -9.34 -14.91 2.13
N GLN A 79 -8.88 -16.00 2.73
CA GLN A 79 -7.85 -15.97 3.78
C GLN A 79 -6.54 -15.29 3.35
N LEU A 80 -6.19 -15.38 2.08
CA LEU A 80 -4.98 -14.77 1.50
C LEU A 80 -5.30 -13.61 0.54
N ASN A 81 -6.56 -13.23 0.40
CA ASN A 81 -6.93 -12.13 -0.48
C ASN A 81 -6.32 -10.81 0.01
N VAL A 82 -5.85 -10.00 -0.91
CA VAL A 82 -5.23 -8.71 -0.63
C VAL A 82 -6.05 -7.60 -1.26
N ALA A 83 -6.59 -6.72 -0.43
CA ALA A 83 -7.28 -5.52 -0.87
C ALA A 83 -6.38 -4.28 -0.68
N ILE A 84 -6.25 -3.48 -1.72
CA ILE A 84 -5.42 -2.27 -1.76
C ILE A 84 -6.35 -1.07 -1.92
N ALA A 85 -6.36 -0.18 -0.94
CA ALA A 85 -7.11 1.06 -0.98
C ALA A 85 -6.30 2.13 -1.71
N GLY A 86 -6.80 2.56 -2.86
CA GLY A 86 -6.19 3.58 -3.70
C GLY A 86 -5.53 3.03 -4.97
N ALA A 87 -5.97 3.53 -6.13
CA ALA A 87 -5.44 3.21 -7.45
C ALA A 87 -4.46 4.28 -7.98
N GLY A 88 -3.80 5.01 -7.08
CA GLY A 88 -2.67 5.87 -7.39
C GLY A 88 -1.40 5.07 -7.67
N ALA A 89 -0.28 5.77 -7.95
CA ALA A 89 0.99 5.12 -8.31
C ALA A 89 1.42 4.06 -7.29
N THR A 90 1.39 4.38 -6.00
CA THR A 90 1.79 3.46 -4.93
C THR A 90 0.95 2.18 -4.90
N GLY A 91 -0.38 2.29 -5.04
CA GLY A 91 -1.27 1.11 -5.02
C GLY A 91 -1.08 0.23 -6.25
N VAL A 92 -0.91 0.84 -7.42
CA VAL A 92 -0.62 0.13 -8.68
C VAL A 92 0.71 -0.61 -8.62
N GLU A 93 1.78 0.07 -8.16
CA GLU A 93 3.10 -0.53 -7.98
C GLU A 93 3.06 -1.68 -6.96
N LEU A 94 2.40 -1.46 -5.81
CA LEU A 94 2.26 -2.49 -4.77
C LEU A 94 1.56 -3.74 -5.30
N ALA A 95 0.48 -3.60 -6.06
CA ALA A 95 -0.24 -4.73 -6.63
C ALA A 95 0.65 -5.55 -7.57
N ALA A 96 1.40 -4.89 -8.45
CA ALA A 96 2.31 -5.54 -9.38
C ALA A 96 3.47 -6.27 -8.67
N GLU A 97 4.06 -5.63 -7.66
CA GLU A 97 5.16 -6.20 -6.87
C GLU A 97 4.70 -7.40 -6.03
N LEU A 98 3.56 -7.32 -5.36
CA LEU A 98 3.02 -8.44 -4.60
C LEU A 98 2.66 -9.62 -5.50
N HIS A 99 2.05 -9.36 -6.66
CA HIS A 99 1.78 -10.40 -7.65
C HIS A 99 3.07 -11.13 -8.05
N THR A 100 4.12 -10.37 -8.38
CA THR A 100 5.43 -10.93 -8.76
C THR A 100 6.03 -11.75 -7.62
N ALA A 101 6.07 -11.20 -6.40
CA ALA A 101 6.63 -11.87 -5.24
C ALA A 101 5.93 -13.20 -4.94
N ILE A 102 4.62 -13.26 -5.05
CA ILE A 102 3.85 -14.50 -4.85
C ILE A 102 4.19 -15.56 -5.89
N HIS A 103 4.26 -15.18 -7.16
CA HIS A 103 4.63 -16.12 -8.22
C HIS A 103 6.04 -16.69 -8.02
N GLU A 104 6.98 -15.85 -7.57
CA GLU A 104 8.32 -16.32 -7.21
C GLU A 104 8.30 -17.27 -6.03
N MET A 105 7.52 -16.99 -4.99
CA MET A 105 7.39 -17.90 -3.83
C MET A 105 6.81 -19.25 -4.24
N ILE A 106 5.75 -19.27 -5.05
CA ILE A 106 5.17 -20.52 -5.58
C ILE A 106 6.19 -21.28 -6.42
N ALA A 107 6.92 -20.60 -7.30
CA ALA A 107 7.96 -21.21 -8.14
C ALA A 107 9.10 -21.84 -7.32
N HIS A 108 9.35 -21.34 -6.08
CA HIS A 108 10.32 -21.90 -5.15
C HIS A 108 9.74 -22.97 -4.20
N GLY A 109 8.51 -23.42 -4.44
CA GLY A 109 7.88 -24.50 -3.68
C GLY A 109 7.14 -24.05 -2.41
N PHE A 110 6.97 -22.74 -2.20
CA PHE A 110 6.13 -22.21 -1.13
C PHE A 110 4.68 -22.05 -1.64
N ASP A 111 4.04 -23.17 -1.91
CA ASP A 111 2.65 -23.19 -2.37
C ASP A 111 1.70 -23.40 -1.17
N ALA A 112 0.79 -22.46 -0.98
CA ALA A 112 -0.21 -22.53 0.07
C ALA A 112 -1.40 -23.45 -0.27
N GLY A 113 -1.29 -24.24 -1.31
CA GLY A 113 -2.34 -25.13 -1.82
C GLY A 113 -3.07 -24.51 -3.02
N ALA A 114 -2.81 -25.10 -4.19
CA ALA A 114 -3.17 -24.56 -5.51
C ALA A 114 -4.66 -24.50 -5.82
N ASP A 115 -5.54 -24.96 -4.94
CA ASP A 115 -6.98 -25.03 -5.20
C ASP A 115 -7.71 -23.67 -5.10
N LYS A 116 -7.05 -22.64 -4.55
CA LYS A 116 -7.62 -21.29 -4.45
C LYS A 116 -6.59 -20.22 -4.83
N PRO A 117 -6.76 -19.56 -5.97
CA PRO A 117 -5.89 -18.45 -6.37
C PRO A 117 -6.02 -17.31 -5.35
N ILE A 118 -4.89 -16.62 -5.09
CA ILE A 118 -4.90 -15.38 -4.32
C ILE A 118 -5.51 -14.30 -5.19
N GLU A 119 -6.47 -13.61 -4.65
CA GLU A 119 -7.10 -12.49 -5.30
C GLU A 119 -6.48 -11.18 -4.82
N PHE A 120 -6.04 -10.37 -5.77
CA PHE A 120 -5.65 -8.99 -5.53
C PHE A 120 -6.77 -8.09 -6.02
N THR A 121 -7.17 -7.14 -5.18
CA THR A 121 -8.19 -6.16 -5.54
C THR A 121 -7.68 -4.76 -5.20
N ILE A 122 -7.67 -3.87 -6.19
CA ILE A 122 -7.47 -2.43 -6.00
C ILE A 122 -8.83 -1.76 -5.99
N ILE A 123 -9.06 -0.90 -5.00
CA ILE A 123 -10.32 -0.17 -4.82
C ILE A 123 -10.03 1.32 -4.78
N ASP A 124 -10.71 2.12 -5.59
CA ASP A 124 -10.57 3.58 -5.59
C ASP A 124 -11.91 4.27 -5.86
N ALA A 125 -12.13 5.38 -5.18
CA ALA A 125 -13.29 6.24 -5.40
C ALA A 125 -13.22 7.01 -6.73
N ALA A 126 -12.03 7.18 -7.31
CA ALA A 126 -11.87 7.75 -8.64
C ALA A 126 -12.46 6.81 -9.72
N ASP A 127 -12.81 7.39 -10.86
CA ASP A 127 -13.40 6.67 -12.00
C ASP A 127 -12.40 5.83 -12.81
N ARG A 128 -11.09 5.95 -12.51
CA ARG A 128 -10.01 5.24 -13.22
C ARG A 128 -8.76 5.13 -12.36
N VAL A 129 -7.89 4.20 -12.70
CA VAL A 129 -6.55 4.09 -12.12
C VAL A 129 -5.67 5.27 -12.55
N LEU A 130 -4.73 5.69 -11.70
CA LEU A 130 -3.81 6.80 -11.97
C LEU A 130 -4.52 8.07 -12.49
N PRO A 131 -5.54 8.59 -11.77
CA PRO A 131 -6.44 9.63 -12.30
C PRO A 131 -5.72 10.95 -12.66
N VAL A 132 -4.53 11.18 -12.09
CA VAL A 132 -3.70 12.36 -12.36
C VAL A 132 -2.87 12.26 -13.65
N LEU A 133 -2.80 11.06 -14.27
CA LEU A 133 -2.07 10.82 -15.52
C LEU A 133 -3.01 10.87 -16.72
N PRO A 134 -2.46 10.99 -17.96
CA PRO A 134 -3.27 10.92 -19.18
C PRO A 134 -4.13 9.66 -19.26
N GLU A 135 -5.31 9.77 -19.83
CA GLU A 135 -6.29 8.67 -19.94
C GLU A 135 -5.73 7.43 -20.64
N GLU A 136 -4.89 7.62 -21.66
CA GLU A 136 -4.24 6.52 -22.37
C GLU A 136 -3.31 5.71 -21.44
N VAL A 137 -2.60 6.39 -20.52
CA VAL A 137 -1.75 5.74 -19.52
C VAL A 137 -2.60 4.97 -18.53
N SER A 138 -3.67 5.58 -18.04
CA SER A 138 -4.64 4.95 -17.15
C SER A 138 -5.22 3.66 -17.76
N ALA A 139 -5.75 3.74 -18.98
CA ALA A 139 -6.33 2.61 -19.68
C ALA A 139 -5.30 1.49 -19.96
N SER A 140 -4.07 1.86 -20.30
CA SER A 140 -2.98 0.91 -20.50
C SER A 140 -2.60 0.20 -19.19
N THR A 141 -2.48 0.95 -18.09
CA THR A 141 -2.16 0.41 -16.77
C THR A 141 -3.24 -0.54 -16.28
N GLN A 142 -4.52 -0.17 -16.44
CA GLN A 142 -5.64 -1.03 -16.06
C GLN A 142 -5.58 -2.38 -16.78
N LYS A 143 -5.35 -2.37 -18.10
CA LYS A 143 -5.21 -3.61 -18.89
C LYS A 143 -4.05 -4.49 -18.40
N VAL A 144 -2.94 -3.88 -17.97
CA VAL A 144 -1.81 -4.63 -17.41
C VAL A 144 -2.22 -5.28 -16.09
N LEU A 145 -2.84 -4.54 -15.18
CA LEU A 145 -3.33 -5.06 -13.89
C LEU A 145 -4.32 -6.22 -14.08
N GLU A 146 -5.32 -6.04 -14.94
CA GLU A 146 -6.29 -7.08 -15.27
C GLU A 146 -5.61 -8.30 -15.91
N GLY A 147 -4.60 -8.08 -16.76
CA GLY A 147 -3.79 -9.16 -17.35
C GLY A 147 -2.95 -9.94 -16.33
N LEU A 148 -2.63 -9.34 -15.19
CA LEU A 148 -2.01 -9.99 -14.03
C LEU A 148 -3.05 -10.68 -13.12
N GLY A 149 -4.34 -10.58 -13.40
CA GLY A 149 -5.39 -11.12 -12.56
C GLY A 149 -5.74 -10.25 -11.35
N VAL A 150 -5.37 -8.96 -11.38
CA VAL A 150 -5.75 -7.99 -10.34
C VAL A 150 -7.15 -7.47 -10.65
N ASN A 151 -8.07 -7.58 -9.70
CA ASN A 151 -9.38 -6.96 -9.78
C ASN A 151 -9.25 -5.45 -9.57
N VAL A 152 -9.82 -4.64 -10.45
CA VAL A 152 -9.79 -3.18 -10.37
C VAL A 152 -11.21 -2.67 -10.19
N LEU A 153 -11.50 -2.12 -9.02
CA LEU A 153 -12.80 -1.54 -8.65
C LEU A 153 -12.63 -0.03 -8.55
N THR A 154 -13.09 0.68 -9.56
CA THR A 154 -13.10 2.15 -9.62
C THR A 154 -14.52 2.67 -9.36
N SER A 155 -14.63 3.94 -8.98
CA SER A 155 -15.89 4.56 -8.53
C SER A 155 -16.51 3.89 -7.31
N GLU A 156 -15.69 3.21 -6.51
CA GLU A 156 -16.10 2.51 -5.29
C GLU A 156 -15.43 3.16 -4.08
N MET A 157 -16.24 3.58 -3.10
CA MET A 157 -15.75 4.26 -1.90
C MET A 157 -15.75 3.30 -0.71
N ILE A 158 -14.60 3.13 -0.10
CA ILE A 158 -14.47 2.38 1.16
C ILE A 158 -15.03 3.22 2.30
N CYS A 159 -16.08 2.72 2.95
CA CYS A 159 -16.76 3.38 4.06
C CYS A 159 -16.31 2.88 5.43
N GLU A 160 -15.82 1.67 5.51
CA GLU A 160 -15.34 1.03 6.75
C GLU A 160 -14.29 -0.04 6.44
N ALA A 161 -13.31 -0.19 7.35
CA ALA A 161 -12.41 -1.33 7.37
C ALA A 161 -12.68 -2.18 8.61
N THR A 162 -12.76 -3.49 8.43
CA THR A 162 -12.99 -4.48 9.52
C THR A 162 -11.89 -5.55 9.48
N PRO A 163 -11.81 -6.44 10.48
CA PRO A 163 -10.90 -7.58 10.43
C PRO A 163 -11.15 -8.51 9.22
N GLU A 164 -12.37 -8.48 8.67
CA GLU A 164 -12.81 -9.31 7.54
C GLU A 164 -12.53 -8.65 6.18
N GLY A 165 -12.36 -7.32 6.13
CA GLY A 165 -12.09 -6.60 4.90
C GLY A 165 -12.70 -5.21 4.84
N PHE A 166 -12.81 -4.67 3.63
CA PHE A 166 -13.42 -3.37 3.34
C PHE A 166 -14.94 -3.48 3.06
N HIS A 167 -15.64 -2.43 3.47
CA HIS A 167 -17.06 -2.19 3.21
C HIS A 167 -17.29 -0.84 2.57
#